data_001eebdcd9adc9544c73563657bbe5b8
#
_entry.id   001eebdcd9adc9544c73563657bbe5b8
#
_cell.length_a   1.000
_cell.length_b   1.000
_cell.length_c   1.000
_cell.angle_alpha   90.00
_cell.angle_beta   90.00
_cell.angle_gamma   90.00
#
_symmetry.space_group_name_H-M   'P 1'
#
loop_
_entity.id
_entity.type
_entity.pdbx_description
1 polymer ?
#
loop_
_entity_poly.entity_id
_entity_poly.type
_entity_poly.pdbx_seq_one_letter_code
_entity_poly.pdbx_strand_id
1 'polypeptide(L)'
;MRTPILAAFAFAVVALHAADPAPAAKAAENAPVVPAKPLTADEQRRGFIQAGFQLGRGSPLPGFRTQYEMSEAEVDAFLSGLRTAMLAGSMEPDADETLQPRFAELLNARVVSKSSRVKAENIAFLTKIDADKSITRTASGLRYRIDKAGSGAKPVATSQVTCRYTGQLCNGKVFDSTKSRKDEPVTFTLNEVIPGWTEGLQLIAKGGVIHLWIPANLAYGDQEQDVIPAGSVLEFEVELVDVK
;
A
#
# COMPACT_ATOMS: atom_id res chain seq x y z
N MET A 1 1.48 -23.10 -36.83
CA MET A 1 1.31 -23.69 -35.50
C MET A 1 1.78 -22.65 -34.46
N ARG A 2 0.86 -21.92 -33.87
CA ARG A 2 1.15 -20.94 -32.79
C ARG A 2 0.63 -21.55 -31.51
N THR A 3 1.51 -21.91 -30.60
CA THR A 3 1.20 -22.40 -29.26
C THR A 3 0.55 -21.30 -28.45
N PRO A 4 -0.58 -21.55 -27.77
CA PRO A 4 -1.16 -20.57 -26.84
C PRO A 4 -0.30 -20.50 -25.59
N ILE A 5 0.09 -19.27 -25.23
CA ILE A 5 0.74 -18.97 -23.96
C ILE A 5 -0.34 -19.11 -22.88
N LEU A 6 -0.35 -20.25 -22.22
CA LEU A 6 -1.08 -20.47 -20.99
C LEU A 6 -0.35 -19.60 -19.93
N ALA A 7 -0.96 -18.47 -19.57
CA ALA A 7 -0.53 -17.74 -18.39
C ALA A 7 -0.82 -18.63 -17.18
N ALA A 8 0.20 -19.38 -16.77
CA ALA A 8 0.18 -20.10 -15.52
C ALA A 8 0.01 -19.04 -14.40
N PHE A 9 -1.11 -19.10 -13.71
CA PHE A 9 -1.24 -18.51 -12.38
C PHE A 9 -0.23 -19.21 -11.50
N ALA A 10 0.98 -18.69 -11.44
CA ALA A 10 1.94 -19.07 -10.41
C ALA A 10 1.38 -18.50 -9.10
N PHE A 11 0.55 -19.29 -8.41
CA PHE A 11 0.45 -19.20 -6.98
C PHE A 11 1.87 -19.41 -6.46
N ALA A 12 2.56 -18.33 -6.14
CA ALA A 12 3.72 -18.42 -5.29
C ALA A 12 3.19 -18.97 -3.95
N VAL A 13 3.23 -20.28 -3.82
CA VAL A 13 3.25 -20.93 -2.52
C VAL A 13 4.49 -20.34 -1.86
N VAL A 14 4.29 -19.34 -0.99
CA VAL A 14 5.30 -18.94 -0.03
C VAL A 14 5.54 -20.19 0.78
N ALA A 15 6.56 -20.96 0.39
CA ALA A 15 7.12 -21.98 1.24
C ALA A 15 7.47 -21.27 2.53
N LEU A 16 6.78 -21.63 3.59
CA LEU A 16 7.13 -21.26 4.95
C LEU A 16 8.54 -21.84 5.17
N HIS A 17 9.55 -21.07 4.82
CA HIS A 17 10.90 -21.38 5.26
C HIS A 17 10.83 -21.23 6.77
N ALA A 18 10.87 -22.36 7.45
CA ALA A 18 11.16 -22.39 8.86
C ALA A 18 12.44 -21.58 9.05
N ALA A 19 12.30 -20.40 9.64
CA ALA A 19 13.46 -19.67 10.10
C ALA A 19 14.21 -20.62 11.04
N ASP A 20 15.51 -20.79 10.80
CA ASP A 20 16.40 -21.49 11.73
C ASP A 20 16.13 -20.97 13.14
N PRO A 21 15.95 -21.85 14.13
CA PRO A 21 15.74 -21.39 15.49
C PRO A 21 16.98 -20.62 15.92
N ALA A 22 16.79 -19.35 16.24
CA ALA A 22 17.82 -18.57 16.91
C ALA A 22 18.32 -19.37 18.13
N PRO A 23 19.63 -19.28 18.48
CA PRO A 23 20.20 -20.06 19.56
C PRO A 23 19.42 -19.78 20.84
N ALA A 24 18.82 -20.83 21.38
CA ALA A 24 18.01 -20.80 22.59
C ALA A 24 18.80 -20.14 23.71
N ALA A 25 18.28 -19.03 24.22
CA ALA A 25 18.70 -18.47 25.48
C ALA A 25 18.43 -19.51 26.57
N LYS A 26 19.50 -20.13 27.09
CA LYS A 26 19.47 -20.89 28.35
C LYS A 26 19.15 -19.90 29.47
N ALA A 27 17.91 -19.85 29.92
CA ALA A 27 17.51 -19.47 31.28
C ALA A 27 15.99 -19.29 31.38
N ALA A 28 15.24 -20.37 31.51
CA ALA A 28 13.93 -20.41 32.21
C ALA A 28 13.47 -21.85 32.41
N GLU A 29 14.37 -22.69 32.92
CA GLU A 29 14.02 -24.00 33.47
C GLU A 29 13.71 -23.79 34.96
N ASN A 30 12.41 -24.04 35.35
CA ASN A 30 11.87 -24.05 36.70
C ASN A 30 10.99 -22.85 37.15
N ALA A 31 10.11 -22.35 36.32
CA ALA A 31 8.88 -21.74 36.84
C ALA A 31 7.78 -22.83 36.88
N PRO A 32 7.02 -22.98 37.96
CA PRO A 32 5.91 -23.92 38.00
C PRO A 32 4.91 -23.50 36.92
N VAL A 33 4.66 -24.40 35.97
CA VAL A 33 3.59 -24.22 34.96
C VAL A 33 2.28 -24.29 35.73
N VAL A 34 1.74 -23.14 36.11
CA VAL A 34 0.37 -23.05 36.63
C VAL A 34 -0.52 -23.45 35.42
N PRO A 35 -1.31 -24.52 35.50
CA PRO A 35 -2.14 -24.90 34.39
C PRO A 35 -3.08 -23.75 34.08
N ALA A 36 -2.98 -23.21 32.86
CA ALA A 36 -3.84 -22.12 32.40
C ALA A 36 -5.30 -22.60 32.48
N LYS A 37 -6.16 -21.78 33.09
CA LYS A 37 -7.60 -22.07 33.12
C LYS A 37 -8.07 -22.37 31.70
N PRO A 38 -8.79 -23.48 31.47
CA PRO A 38 -9.30 -23.80 30.14
C PRO A 38 -10.13 -22.64 29.57
N LEU A 39 -9.90 -22.31 28.32
CA LEU A 39 -10.68 -21.29 27.63
C LEU A 39 -12.12 -21.74 27.47
N THR A 40 -13.05 -20.85 27.74
CA THR A 40 -14.48 -21.07 27.41
C THR A 40 -14.66 -21.12 25.87
N ALA A 41 -15.76 -21.69 25.41
CA ALA A 41 -16.07 -21.78 23.98
C ALA A 41 -16.09 -20.38 23.31
N ASP A 42 -16.55 -19.35 24.01
CA ASP A 42 -16.57 -17.98 23.51
C ASP A 42 -15.16 -17.38 23.42
N GLU A 43 -14.31 -17.62 24.42
CA GLU A 43 -12.90 -17.20 24.38
C GLU A 43 -12.13 -17.88 23.24
N GLN A 44 -12.35 -19.19 23.02
CA GLN A 44 -11.78 -19.92 21.89
C GLN A 44 -12.24 -19.33 20.56
N ARG A 45 -13.55 -19.07 20.39
CA ARG A 45 -14.11 -18.47 19.17
C ARG A 45 -13.48 -17.11 18.90
N ARG A 46 -13.36 -16.23 19.90
CA ARG A 46 -12.71 -14.91 19.75
C ARG A 46 -11.24 -15.06 19.40
N GLY A 47 -10.53 -16.01 20.01
CA GLY A 47 -9.13 -16.30 19.67
C GLY A 47 -8.96 -16.71 18.21
N PHE A 48 -9.82 -17.57 17.67
CA PHE A 48 -9.78 -17.95 16.24
C PHE A 48 -10.12 -16.78 15.32
N ILE A 49 -11.10 -15.95 15.67
CA ILE A 49 -11.42 -14.74 14.88
C ILE A 49 -10.20 -13.80 14.83
N GLN A 50 -9.57 -13.58 15.99
CA GLN A 50 -8.39 -12.71 16.05
C GLN A 50 -7.20 -13.27 15.27
N ALA A 51 -6.94 -14.58 15.40
CA ALA A 51 -5.89 -15.26 14.63
C ALA A 51 -6.14 -15.17 13.12
N GLY A 52 -7.37 -15.42 12.69
CA GLY A 52 -7.77 -15.26 11.28
C GLY A 52 -7.60 -13.85 10.76
N PHE A 53 -7.96 -12.85 11.57
CA PHE A 53 -7.75 -11.43 11.23
C PHE A 53 -6.26 -11.09 11.09
N GLN A 54 -5.40 -11.58 11.99
CA GLN A 54 -3.95 -11.33 11.91
C GLN A 54 -3.33 -12.01 10.67
N LEU A 55 -3.72 -13.27 10.40
CA LEU A 55 -3.30 -13.96 9.18
C LEU A 55 -3.77 -13.23 7.92
N GLY A 56 -5.02 -12.76 7.92
CA GLY A 56 -5.58 -11.99 6.81
C GLY A 56 -4.80 -10.70 6.56
N ARG A 57 -4.44 -9.95 7.61
CA ARG A 57 -3.63 -8.73 7.48
C ARG A 57 -2.22 -8.97 6.96
N GLY A 58 -1.59 -10.09 7.34
CA GLY A 58 -0.24 -10.47 6.90
C GLY A 58 -0.19 -11.12 5.52
N SER A 59 -1.35 -11.34 4.88
CA SER A 59 -1.47 -12.00 3.58
C SER A 59 -1.79 -10.99 2.46
N PRO A 60 -1.65 -11.38 1.19
CA PRO A 60 -2.05 -10.54 0.05
C PRO A 60 -3.58 -10.40 -0.10
N LEU A 61 -4.41 -11.08 0.72
CA LEU A 61 -5.87 -11.11 0.58
C LEU A 61 -6.55 -9.73 0.65
N PRO A 62 -6.16 -8.79 1.55
CA PRO A 62 -6.75 -7.46 1.54
C PRO A 62 -6.49 -6.69 0.25
N GLY A 63 -5.28 -6.82 -0.32
CA GLY A 63 -4.93 -6.26 -1.62
C GLY A 63 -5.76 -6.86 -2.75
N PHE A 64 -6.07 -8.16 -2.69
CA PHE A 64 -6.88 -8.85 -3.69
C PHE A 64 -8.29 -8.25 -3.83
N ARG A 65 -8.97 -7.96 -2.69
CA ARG A 65 -10.25 -7.26 -2.71
C ARG A 65 -10.16 -5.91 -3.41
N THR A 66 -9.13 -5.14 -3.09
CA THR A 66 -8.92 -3.79 -3.64
C THR A 66 -8.53 -3.84 -5.12
N GLN A 67 -7.68 -4.78 -5.50
CA GLN A 67 -7.23 -4.96 -6.88
C GLN A 67 -8.38 -5.26 -7.84
N TYR A 68 -9.28 -6.16 -7.44
CA TYR A 68 -10.40 -6.62 -8.28
C TYR A 68 -11.74 -5.93 -7.96
N GLU A 69 -11.75 -4.94 -7.06
CA GLU A 69 -12.94 -4.20 -6.63
C GLU A 69 -14.10 -5.14 -6.24
N MET A 70 -13.79 -6.16 -5.42
CA MET A 70 -14.76 -7.17 -5.03
C MET A 70 -15.82 -6.60 -4.09
N SER A 71 -17.09 -6.91 -4.38
CA SER A 71 -18.20 -6.68 -3.46
C SER A 71 -18.11 -7.59 -2.23
N GLU A 72 -18.88 -7.30 -1.19
CA GLU A 72 -18.93 -8.14 0.01
C GLU A 72 -19.38 -9.57 -0.32
N ALA A 73 -20.38 -9.73 -1.19
CA ALA A 73 -20.85 -11.05 -1.61
C ALA A 73 -19.77 -11.86 -2.35
N GLU A 74 -18.94 -11.22 -3.15
CA GLU A 74 -17.82 -11.88 -3.83
C GLU A 74 -16.69 -12.23 -2.86
N VAL A 75 -16.45 -11.42 -1.84
CA VAL A 75 -15.53 -11.74 -0.74
C VAL A 75 -16.04 -12.94 0.05
N ASP A 76 -17.34 -13.00 0.37
CA ASP A 76 -17.95 -14.13 1.08
C ASP A 76 -17.87 -15.42 0.25
N ALA A 77 -18.10 -15.36 -1.06
CA ALA A 77 -17.95 -16.49 -1.96
C ALA A 77 -16.49 -16.98 -2.00
N PHE A 78 -15.53 -16.07 -2.09
CA PHE A 78 -14.10 -16.39 -2.05
C PHE A 78 -13.71 -17.06 -0.71
N LEU A 79 -14.15 -16.51 0.42
CA LEU A 79 -13.90 -17.08 1.75
C LEU A 79 -14.55 -18.45 1.92
N SER A 80 -15.71 -18.69 1.29
CA SER A 80 -16.35 -20.01 1.27
C SER A 80 -15.47 -21.05 0.56
N GLY A 81 -14.84 -20.68 -0.56
CA GLY A 81 -13.87 -21.53 -1.24
C GLY A 81 -12.64 -21.85 -0.38
N LEU A 82 -12.07 -20.84 0.29
CA LEU A 82 -10.95 -21.03 1.23
C LEU A 82 -11.35 -21.96 2.39
N ARG A 83 -12.56 -21.77 2.95
CA ARG A 83 -13.09 -22.65 3.99
C ARG A 83 -13.19 -24.09 3.51
N THR A 84 -13.69 -24.31 2.30
CA THR A 84 -13.80 -25.64 1.69
C THR A 84 -12.42 -26.28 1.55
N ALA A 85 -11.43 -25.56 1.05
CA ALA A 85 -10.06 -26.05 0.93
C ALA A 85 -9.46 -26.45 2.29
N MET A 86 -9.71 -25.69 3.35
CA MET A 86 -9.21 -25.97 4.70
C MET A 86 -9.89 -27.21 5.34
N LEU A 87 -11.17 -27.43 5.07
CA LEU A 87 -11.95 -28.49 5.72
C LEU A 87 -11.97 -29.80 4.94
N ALA A 88 -12.05 -29.72 3.62
CA ALA A 88 -12.19 -30.90 2.75
C ALA A 88 -10.90 -31.26 2.00
N GLY A 89 -9.94 -30.35 1.92
CA GLY A 89 -8.67 -30.54 1.19
C GLY A 89 -8.79 -30.56 -0.34
N SER A 90 -10.01 -30.74 -0.86
CA SER A 90 -10.30 -30.74 -2.29
C SER A 90 -11.70 -30.16 -2.56
N MET A 91 -11.90 -29.69 -3.76
CA MET A 91 -13.20 -29.26 -4.28
C MET A 91 -13.38 -29.87 -5.67
N GLU A 92 -14.55 -30.41 -5.94
CA GLU A 92 -14.88 -30.90 -7.27
C GLU A 92 -14.78 -29.75 -8.28
N PRO A 93 -14.18 -29.99 -9.46
CA PRO A 93 -14.17 -28.98 -10.52
C PRO A 93 -15.59 -28.59 -10.92
N ASP A 94 -15.77 -27.31 -11.29
CA ASP A 94 -17.05 -26.87 -11.85
C ASP A 94 -17.32 -27.59 -13.17
N ALA A 95 -18.56 -28.02 -13.36
CA ALA A 95 -18.97 -28.72 -14.58
C ALA A 95 -18.94 -27.81 -15.84
N ASP A 96 -18.97 -26.49 -15.66
CA ASP A 96 -18.79 -25.50 -16.75
C ASP A 96 -17.31 -25.23 -16.96
N GLU A 97 -16.66 -25.94 -17.87
CA GLU A 97 -15.26 -25.77 -18.24
C GLU A 97 -14.94 -24.35 -18.74
N THR A 98 -15.96 -23.58 -19.15
CA THR A 98 -15.78 -22.19 -19.64
C THR A 98 -15.79 -21.19 -18.51
N LEU A 99 -16.17 -21.57 -17.30
CA LEU A 99 -16.31 -20.67 -16.14
C LEU A 99 -14.96 -19.99 -15.80
N GLN A 100 -13.89 -20.77 -15.68
CA GLN A 100 -12.58 -20.24 -15.28
C GLN A 100 -12.01 -19.23 -16.28
N PRO A 101 -11.99 -19.48 -17.60
CA PRO A 101 -11.57 -18.48 -18.58
C PRO A 101 -12.40 -17.20 -18.52
N ARG A 102 -13.73 -17.30 -18.45
CA ARG A 102 -14.64 -16.15 -18.36
C ARG A 102 -14.45 -15.36 -17.07
N PHE A 103 -14.18 -16.05 -15.98
CA PHE A 103 -13.88 -15.40 -14.71
C PHE A 103 -12.54 -14.62 -14.77
N ALA A 104 -11.52 -15.21 -15.38
CA ALA A 104 -10.23 -14.52 -15.60
C ALA A 104 -10.41 -13.27 -16.48
N GLU A 105 -11.23 -13.34 -17.54
CA GLU A 105 -11.58 -12.18 -18.38
C GLU A 105 -12.29 -11.08 -17.57
N LEU A 106 -13.24 -11.46 -16.71
CA LEU A 106 -13.94 -10.52 -15.82
C LEU A 106 -12.95 -9.79 -14.88
N LEU A 107 -12.03 -10.52 -14.25
CA LEU A 107 -11.05 -9.93 -13.36
C LEU A 107 -10.11 -8.97 -14.12
N ASN A 108 -9.63 -9.38 -15.29
CA ASN A 108 -8.80 -8.52 -16.14
C ASN A 108 -9.55 -7.25 -16.58
N ALA A 109 -10.82 -7.37 -16.97
CA ALA A 109 -11.64 -6.23 -17.35
C ALA A 109 -11.80 -5.24 -16.17
N ARG A 110 -11.95 -5.71 -14.96
CA ARG A 110 -12.01 -4.86 -13.74
C ARG A 110 -10.70 -4.10 -13.51
N VAL A 111 -9.55 -4.78 -13.61
CA VAL A 111 -8.23 -4.14 -13.47
C VAL A 111 -8.02 -3.06 -14.53
N VAL A 112 -8.34 -3.35 -15.78
CA VAL A 112 -8.24 -2.38 -16.89
C VAL A 112 -9.16 -1.19 -16.67
N SER A 113 -10.41 -1.43 -16.28
CA SER A 113 -11.39 -0.38 -15.98
C SER A 113 -10.93 0.53 -14.83
N LYS A 114 -10.46 -0.06 -13.73
CA LYS A 114 -9.88 0.66 -12.58
C LYS A 114 -8.71 1.53 -13.01
N SER A 115 -7.75 0.97 -13.76
CA SER A 115 -6.58 1.72 -14.27
C SER A 115 -7.00 2.90 -15.17
N SER A 116 -7.96 2.68 -16.07
CA SER A 116 -8.47 3.73 -16.97
C SER A 116 -9.15 4.86 -16.20
N ARG A 117 -9.94 4.51 -15.17
CA ARG A 117 -10.59 5.49 -14.29
C ARG A 117 -9.56 6.31 -13.52
N VAL A 118 -8.56 5.67 -12.88
CA VAL A 118 -7.49 6.36 -12.16
C VAL A 118 -6.73 7.31 -13.09
N LYS A 119 -6.42 6.89 -14.31
CA LYS A 119 -5.75 7.76 -15.31
C LYS A 119 -6.61 8.98 -15.66
N ALA A 120 -7.90 8.79 -15.89
CA ALA A 120 -8.81 9.89 -16.20
C ALA A 120 -8.95 10.89 -15.04
N GLU A 121 -9.09 10.39 -13.82
CA GLU A 121 -9.14 11.20 -12.59
C GLU A 121 -7.84 12.00 -12.40
N ASN A 122 -6.69 11.37 -12.60
CA ASN A 122 -5.39 12.02 -12.52
C ASN A 122 -5.22 13.15 -13.55
N ILE A 123 -5.64 12.90 -14.80
CA ILE A 123 -5.58 13.92 -15.86
C ILE A 123 -6.46 15.12 -15.49
N ALA A 124 -7.70 14.87 -15.09
CA ALA A 124 -8.61 15.93 -14.68
C ALA A 124 -8.08 16.73 -13.49
N PHE A 125 -7.53 16.03 -12.49
CA PHE A 125 -6.92 16.63 -11.31
C PHE A 125 -5.72 17.51 -11.68
N LEU A 126 -4.75 16.98 -12.44
CA LEU A 126 -3.57 17.74 -12.85
C LEU A 126 -3.90 18.91 -13.75
N THR A 127 -4.92 18.78 -14.62
CA THR A 127 -5.42 19.91 -15.43
C THR A 127 -5.94 21.05 -14.55
N LYS A 128 -6.65 20.73 -13.46
CA LYS A 128 -7.09 21.71 -12.48
C LYS A 128 -5.92 22.35 -11.75
N ILE A 129 -4.92 21.57 -11.35
CA ILE A 129 -3.69 22.06 -10.69
C ILE A 129 -2.90 22.97 -11.62
N ASP A 130 -2.72 22.59 -12.89
CA ASP A 130 -1.98 23.37 -13.90
C ASP A 130 -2.69 24.71 -14.26
N ALA A 131 -3.97 24.87 -13.94
CA ALA A 131 -4.69 26.14 -14.12
C ALA A 131 -4.40 27.18 -13.02
N ASP A 132 -3.88 26.77 -11.86
CA ASP A 132 -3.52 27.64 -10.76
C ASP A 132 -2.14 28.26 -11.00
N LYS A 133 -2.10 29.59 -11.21
CA LYS A 133 -0.87 30.34 -11.47
C LYS A 133 0.11 30.39 -10.29
N SER A 134 -0.32 30.04 -9.08
CA SER A 134 0.54 29.94 -7.89
C SER A 134 1.36 28.66 -7.88
N ILE A 135 1.03 27.70 -8.73
CA ILE A 135 1.67 26.40 -8.82
C ILE A 135 2.73 26.42 -9.94
N THR A 136 3.92 25.95 -9.62
CA THR A 136 5.02 25.82 -10.57
C THR A 136 5.15 24.35 -10.99
N ARG A 137 5.36 24.13 -12.29
CA ARG A 137 5.66 22.82 -12.86
C ARG A 137 7.12 22.73 -13.27
N THR A 138 7.80 21.66 -12.88
CA THR A 138 9.19 21.38 -13.28
C THR A 138 9.25 20.61 -14.60
N ALA A 139 10.46 20.47 -15.15
CA ALA A 139 10.70 19.68 -16.38
C ALA A 139 10.41 18.19 -16.19
N SER A 140 10.57 17.64 -14.96
CA SER A 140 10.24 16.24 -14.61
C SER A 140 8.73 15.98 -14.56
N GLY A 141 7.92 17.04 -14.47
CA GLY A 141 6.48 16.97 -14.32
C GLY A 141 5.98 17.08 -12.89
N LEU A 142 6.87 17.29 -11.90
CA LEU A 142 6.47 17.65 -10.54
C LEU A 142 5.74 18.99 -10.56
N ARG A 143 4.68 19.14 -9.76
CA ARG A 143 4.06 20.43 -9.48
C ARG A 143 4.24 20.73 -8.01
N TYR A 144 4.51 22.00 -7.71
CA TYR A 144 4.71 22.43 -6.34
C TYR A 144 4.25 23.87 -6.11
N ARG A 145 3.92 24.15 -4.85
CA ARG A 145 3.72 25.50 -4.32
C ARG A 145 4.47 25.61 -3.00
N ILE A 146 5.27 26.64 -2.86
CA ILE A 146 6.00 26.93 -1.62
C ILE A 146 5.11 27.87 -0.79
N ASP A 147 4.55 27.37 0.30
CA ASP A 147 3.75 28.19 1.23
C ASP A 147 4.66 28.93 2.20
N LYS A 148 5.81 28.33 2.54
CA LYS A 148 6.85 28.95 3.36
C LYS A 148 8.22 28.44 2.92
N ALA A 149 9.13 29.35 2.58
CA ALA A 149 10.45 28.95 2.07
C ALA A 149 11.37 28.33 3.12
N GLY A 150 11.16 28.67 4.40
CA GLY A 150 12.08 28.29 5.48
C GLY A 150 13.31 29.21 5.52
N SER A 151 14.31 28.83 6.32
CA SER A 151 15.55 29.60 6.48
C SER A 151 16.77 28.68 6.60
N GLY A 152 17.93 29.14 6.11
CA GLY A 152 19.18 28.39 6.12
C GLY A 152 19.42 27.59 4.85
N ALA A 153 20.29 26.56 4.95
CA ALA A 153 20.64 25.70 3.82
C ALA A 153 19.47 24.79 3.42
N LYS A 154 19.32 24.61 2.12
CA LYS A 154 18.39 23.63 1.56
C LYS A 154 19.02 22.24 1.63
N PRO A 155 18.25 21.18 1.79
CA PRO A 155 18.78 19.82 1.74
C PRO A 155 19.30 19.48 0.35
N VAL A 156 20.25 18.56 0.31
CA VAL A 156 20.71 17.90 -0.91
C VAL A 156 20.17 16.45 -0.93
N ALA A 157 20.26 15.76 -2.04
CA ALA A 157 19.68 14.44 -2.22
C ALA A 157 20.13 13.40 -1.16
N THR A 158 21.32 13.55 -0.58
CA THR A 158 21.87 12.66 0.45
C THR A 158 21.59 13.11 1.89
N SER A 159 20.92 14.26 2.07
CA SER A 159 20.59 14.78 3.40
C SER A 159 19.55 13.91 4.10
N GLN A 160 19.65 13.84 5.44
CA GLN A 160 18.55 13.39 6.28
C GLN A 160 17.60 14.56 6.55
N VAL A 161 16.33 14.36 6.26
CA VAL A 161 15.28 15.35 6.45
C VAL A 161 14.27 14.84 7.48
N THR A 162 13.86 15.70 8.40
CA THR A 162 12.82 15.40 9.37
C THR A 162 11.58 16.19 8.99
N CYS A 163 10.45 15.52 8.74
CA CYS A 163 9.26 16.12 8.16
C CYS A 163 8.00 15.78 8.97
N ARG A 164 7.04 16.72 8.97
CA ARG A 164 5.61 16.43 9.16
C ARG A 164 4.94 16.49 7.81
N TYR A 165 4.00 15.59 7.57
CA TYR A 165 3.36 15.54 6.27
C TYR A 165 1.95 14.93 6.33
N THR A 166 1.19 15.23 5.29
CA THR A 166 -0.04 14.51 4.93
C THR A 166 0.02 14.20 3.45
N GLY A 167 -0.12 12.91 3.13
CA GLY A 167 -0.21 12.40 1.75
C GLY A 167 -1.62 11.92 1.44
N GLN A 168 -2.15 12.35 0.30
CA GLN A 168 -3.48 11.99 -0.18
C GLN A 168 -3.51 11.72 -1.68
N LEU A 169 -4.51 10.97 -2.12
CA LEU A 169 -4.81 10.74 -3.53
C LEU A 169 -5.55 11.96 -4.12
N CYS A 170 -5.64 12.03 -5.46
CA CYS A 170 -6.36 13.10 -6.16
C CYS A 170 -7.85 13.24 -5.77
N ASN A 171 -8.46 12.19 -5.18
CA ASN A 171 -9.82 12.21 -4.66
C ASN A 171 -9.92 12.64 -3.18
N GLY A 172 -8.81 13.07 -2.58
CA GLY A 172 -8.75 13.51 -1.18
C GLY A 172 -8.62 12.39 -0.14
N LYS A 173 -8.54 11.11 -0.57
CA LYS A 173 -8.33 10.01 0.37
C LYS A 173 -6.90 10.06 0.92
N VAL A 174 -6.77 10.32 2.22
CA VAL A 174 -5.48 10.29 2.92
C VAL A 174 -5.00 8.84 3.01
N PHE A 175 -3.76 8.58 2.57
CA PHE A 175 -3.12 7.27 2.64
C PHE A 175 -2.02 7.22 3.71
N ASP A 176 -1.37 8.34 4.02
CA ASP A 176 -0.40 8.44 5.10
C ASP A 176 -0.33 9.86 5.66
N SER A 177 -0.14 10.00 6.98
CA SER A 177 -0.02 11.29 7.64
C SER A 177 0.64 11.16 9.00
N THR A 178 1.51 12.12 9.36
CA THR A 178 2.03 12.24 10.73
C THR A 178 0.93 12.55 11.74
N LYS A 179 -0.15 13.20 11.33
CA LYS A 179 -1.31 13.49 12.19
C LYS A 179 -1.94 12.23 12.80
N SER A 180 -1.90 11.10 12.08
CA SER A 180 -2.37 9.80 12.58
C SER A 180 -1.46 9.21 13.67
N ARG A 181 -0.24 9.74 13.81
CA ARG A 181 0.81 9.32 14.75
C ARG A 181 1.16 10.43 15.74
N LYS A 182 0.14 11.12 16.30
CA LYS A 182 0.27 12.26 17.23
C LYS A 182 1.08 13.44 16.68
N ASP A 183 1.15 13.55 15.36
CA ASP A 183 1.91 14.57 14.62
C ASP A 183 3.42 14.55 14.93
N GLU A 184 3.97 13.39 15.31
CA GLU A 184 5.39 13.19 15.52
C GLU A 184 6.12 13.26 14.17
N PRO A 185 7.17 14.11 14.03
CA PRO A 185 7.93 14.19 12.81
C PRO A 185 8.68 12.90 12.52
N VAL A 186 8.82 12.55 11.23
CA VAL A 186 9.54 11.35 10.78
C VAL A 186 10.79 11.76 10.00
N THR A 187 11.90 11.03 10.23
CA THR A 187 13.16 11.28 9.54
C THR A 187 13.36 10.30 8.39
N PHE A 188 13.74 10.83 7.22
CA PHE A 188 14.03 10.08 6.00
C PHE A 188 15.40 10.47 5.45
N THR A 189 16.07 9.55 4.75
CA THR A 189 17.17 9.89 3.84
C THR A 189 16.57 10.27 2.49
N LEU A 190 16.89 11.44 1.96
CA LEU A 190 16.13 12.03 0.86
C LEU A 190 16.27 11.26 -0.46
N ASN A 191 17.32 10.49 -0.67
CA ASN A 191 17.49 9.60 -1.82
C ASN A 191 16.86 8.20 -1.66
N GLU A 192 16.24 7.93 -0.50
CA GLU A 192 15.54 6.66 -0.20
C GLU A 192 14.02 6.79 -0.27
N VAL A 193 13.52 7.99 -0.55
CA VAL A 193 12.09 8.26 -0.75
C VAL A 193 11.75 8.37 -2.23
N ILE A 194 10.47 8.54 -2.55
CA ILE A 194 10.01 8.71 -3.94
C ILE A 194 10.69 9.91 -4.61
N PRO A 195 11.01 9.85 -5.93
CA PRO A 195 11.73 10.90 -6.65
C PRO A 195 11.11 12.29 -6.52
N GLY A 196 9.77 12.38 -6.48
CA GLY A 196 9.07 13.65 -6.29
C GLY A 196 9.36 14.33 -4.94
N TRP A 197 9.60 13.57 -3.88
CA TRP A 197 10.06 14.10 -2.59
C TRP A 197 11.52 14.54 -2.65
N THR A 198 12.38 13.70 -3.25
CA THR A 198 13.80 14.02 -3.45
C THR A 198 13.94 15.35 -4.20
N GLU A 199 13.16 15.58 -5.26
CA GLU A 199 13.18 16.82 -6.03
C GLU A 199 12.56 17.99 -5.23
N GLY A 200 11.36 17.78 -4.68
CA GLY A 200 10.55 18.84 -4.08
C GLY A 200 11.14 19.41 -2.80
N LEU A 201 11.69 18.59 -1.91
CA LEU A 201 12.20 19.06 -0.62
C LEU A 201 13.51 19.86 -0.75
N GLN A 202 14.26 19.68 -1.83
CA GLN A 202 15.42 20.52 -2.14
C GLN A 202 15.04 21.97 -2.51
N LEU A 203 13.76 22.27 -2.72
CA LEU A 203 13.28 23.61 -3.06
C LEU A 203 13.11 24.50 -1.83
N ILE A 204 12.99 23.93 -0.63
CA ILE A 204 12.74 24.65 0.63
C ILE A 204 13.87 24.40 1.63
N ALA A 205 13.97 25.27 2.65
CA ALA A 205 14.92 25.15 3.75
C ALA A 205 14.19 24.71 5.06
N LYS A 206 14.94 24.47 6.12
CA LYS A 206 14.40 24.16 7.45
C LYS A 206 13.32 25.15 7.88
N GLY A 207 12.19 24.64 8.39
CA GLY A 207 11.01 25.39 8.76
C GLY A 207 10.13 25.81 7.57
N GLY A 208 10.47 25.33 6.35
CA GLY A 208 9.67 25.53 5.15
C GLY A 208 8.46 24.61 5.08
N VAL A 209 7.44 25.03 4.32
CA VAL A 209 6.24 24.26 4.01
C VAL A 209 6.03 24.27 2.50
N ILE A 210 5.81 23.10 1.92
CA ILE A 210 5.62 22.93 0.49
C ILE A 210 4.45 21.99 0.21
N HIS A 211 3.65 22.33 -0.79
CA HIS A 211 2.70 21.44 -1.42
C HIS A 211 3.32 20.82 -2.67
N LEU A 212 3.19 19.50 -2.81
CA LEU A 212 3.70 18.72 -3.93
C LEU A 212 2.55 17.93 -4.57
N TRP A 213 2.44 18.02 -5.90
CA TRP A 213 1.58 17.14 -6.70
C TRP A 213 2.49 16.31 -7.60
N ILE A 214 2.62 15.06 -7.23
CA ILE A 214 3.65 14.16 -7.74
C ILE A 214 3.00 13.21 -8.74
N PRO A 215 3.35 13.29 -10.03
CA PRO A 215 2.85 12.33 -11.01
C PRO A 215 3.41 10.92 -10.76
N ALA A 216 2.72 9.90 -11.23
CA ALA A 216 3.05 8.50 -10.95
C ALA A 216 4.51 8.13 -11.25
N ASN A 217 5.08 8.64 -12.34
CA ASN A 217 6.48 8.37 -12.71
C ASN A 217 7.52 8.94 -11.72
N LEU A 218 7.13 9.86 -10.85
CA LEU A 218 7.95 10.38 -9.75
C LEU A 218 7.51 9.84 -8.38
N ALA A 219 6.60 8.86 -8.36
CA ALA A 219 6.07 8.18 -7.18
C ALA A 219 6.24 6.65 -7.34
N TYR A 220 5.14 5.89 -7.39
CA TYR A 220 5.16 4.42 -7.45
C TYR A 220 4.94 3.85 -8.86
N GLY A 221 4.80 4.70 -9.89
CA GLY A 221 4.60 4.26 -11.27
C GLY A 221 3.31 3.45 -11.45
N ASP A 222 3.41 2.37 -12.22
CA ASP A 222 2.30 1.45 -12.48
C ASP A 222 2.19 0.33 -11.42
N GLN A 223 2.82 0.49 -10.25
CA GLN A 223 2.73 -0.45 -9.15
C GLN A 223 1.68 0.01 -8.13
N GLU A 224 0.82 -0.91 -7.72
CA GLU A 224 -0.12 -0.70 -6.62
C GLU A 224 0.64 -0.81 -5.28
N GLN A 225 0.40 0.13 -4.37
CA GLN A 225 1.01 0.16 -3.04
C GLN A 225 -0.09 0.26 -2.00
N ASP A 226 -0.37 -0.81 -1.27
CA ASP A 226 -1.40 -0.89 -0.23
C ASP A 226 -2.72 -0.22 -0.66
N VAL A 227 -2.95 1.01 -0.23
CA VAL A 227 -4.18 1.78 -0.54
C VAL A 227 -4.02 2.75 -1.72
N ILE A 228 -2.84 2.79 -2.36
CA ILE A 228 -2.52 3.66 -3.50
C ILE A 228 -2.64 2.85 -4.79
N PRO A 229 -3.65 3.11 -5.64
CA PRO A 229 -3.79 2.45 -6.93
C PRO A 229 -2.59 2.69 -7.85
N ALA A 230 -2.30 1.73 -8.73
CA ALA A 230 -1.31 1.89 -9.79
C ALA A 230 -1.59 3.14 -10.64
N GLY A 231 -0.54 3.87 -11.00
CA GLY A 231 -0.65 5.07 -11.81
C GLY A 231 -1.16 6.32 -11.08
N SER A 232 -1.30 6.29 -9.75
CA SER A 232 -1.85 7.42 -8.97
C SER A 232 -0.94 8.64 -8.98
N VAL A 233 -1.56 9.82 -9.10
CA VAL A 233 -0.96 11.11 -8.70
C VAL A 233 -1.10 11.23 -7.19
N LEU A 234 -0.02 11.65 -6.54
CA LEU A 234 0.02 11.87 -5.09
C LEU A 234 0.10 13.35 -4.77
N GLU A 235 -0.71 13.79 -3.82
CA GLU A 235 -0.63 15.13 -3.25
C GLU A 235 -0.05 15.06 -1.84
N PHE A 236 0.91 15.92 -1.56
CA PHE A 236 1.52 16.04 -0.24
C PHE A 236 1.56 17.49 0.23
N GLU A 237 1.21 17.71 1.47
CA GLU A 237 1.62 18.86 2.25
C GLU A 237 2.76 18.44 3.17
N VAL A 238 3.90 19.11 3.08
CA VAL A 238 5.11 18.74 3.84
C VAL A 238 5.70 19.95 4.54
N GLU A 239 5.89 19.86 5.86
CA GLU A 239 6.70 20.76 6.67
C GLU A 239 8.10 20.16 6.87
N LEU A 240 9.14 20.85 6.46
CA LEU A 240 10.53 20.47 6.67
C LEU A 240 11.01 20.96 8.05
N VAL A 241 10.94 20.10 9.06
CA VAL A 241 11.23 20.44 10.45
C VAL A 241 12.72 20.56 10.72
N ASP A 242 13.53 19.64 10.17
CA ASP A 242 14.99 19.66 10.32
C ASP A 242 15.71 19.07 9.11
N VAL A 243 16.99 19.43 8.95
CA VAL A 243 17.91 18.96 7.90
C VAL A 243 19.26 18.63 8.52
N LYS A 244 19.81 17.45 8.19
CA LYS A 244 21.15 16.99 8.62
C LYS A 244 21.95 16.49 7.43
#